data_c6f89ebdcad4d8079889d5278d82f190
#
_entry.id   c6f89ebdcad4d8079889d5278d82f190
#
_cell.length_a   1.000
_cell.length_b   1.000
_cell.length_c   1.000
_cell.angle_alpha   90.00
_cell.angle_beta   90.00
_cell.angle_gamma   90.00
#
_symmetry.space_group_name_H-M   'P 1'
#
loop_
_entity.id
_entity.type
_entity.pdbx_description
1 polymer ?
#
loop_
_entity_poly.entity_id
_entity_poly.type
_entity_poly.pdbx_seq_one_letter_code
_entity_poly.pdbx_strand_id
1 'polypeptide(L)'
;MPSEAPQFDQNKAYAEQEDVFFDDGREIELLHFVYNLPEIDSIRGNPQKVLDAIDLFGRTKKYLMNVGEDKGRIVSHLIAEVKPQTMVELGGYIGYSCILFGDAVRKAGGQRYYSLERSPEFAAVIMALVNLAGLSDIVKVEVGSSDASIARLHEQGALTHIDLMFLDHYKPAYTTDLKLCEELKLITPGSVLAADNVIKPGNPPYLEYVRSSVKEKREKAKQTNGGGNAIDERFGEKQVAQYAKRIQKENLGHRTGNPNLVYDSKLVNSFEPTGVPDGVEISRCTGEES
;
A
#
# COMPACT_ATOMS: atom_id res chain seq x y z
N MET A 1 27.83 15.34 0.70
CA MET A 1 27.65 15.36 2.17
C MET A 1 26.81 14.15 2.52
N PRO A 2 27.10 13.38 3.56
CA PRO A 2 26.17 12.33 3.98
C PRO A 2 24.86 13.02 4.36
N SER A 3 23.75 12.62 3.79
CA SER A 3 22.42 13.06 4.22
C SER A 3 22.24 12.65 5.68
N GLU A 4 21.94 13.60 6.54
CA GLU A 4 21.56 13.27 7.92
C GLU A 4 20.45 12.22 7.89
N ALA A 5 20.54 11.24 8.80
CA ALA A 5 19.49 10.25 8.95
C ALA A 5 18.15 10.96 9.25
N PRO A 6 17.03 10.52 8.67
CA PRO A 6 15.74 11.15 8.93
C PRO A 6 15.47 11.16 10.44
N GLN A 7 14.97 12.28 10.95
CA GLN A 7 14.61 12.46 12.36
C GLN A 7 13.09 12.57 12.47
N PHE A 8 12.49 11.80 13.37
CA PHE A 8 11.05 11.83 13.62
C PHE A 8 10.67 13.00 14.55
N ASP A 9 9.63 13.74 14.20
CA ASP A 9 9.06 14.78 15.06
C ASP A 9 8.12 14.17 16.11
N GLN A 10 8.59 14.06 17.34
CA GLN A 10 7.83 13.49 18.46
C GLN A 10 6.52 14.24 18.76
N ASN A 11 6.40 15.51 18.39
CA ASN A 11 5.16 16.28 18.58
C ASN A 11 4.03 15.81 17.65
N LYS A 12 4.37 15.04 16.59
CA LYS A 12 3.43 14.48 15.63
C LYS A 12 3.09 13.02 15.92
N ALA A 13 3.68 12.42 16.95
CA ALA A 13 3.47 11.01 17.24
C ALA A 13 2.00 10.68 17.51
N TYR A 14 1.53 9.60 16.90
CA TYR A 14 0.24 9.00 17.22
C TYR A 14 0.27 8.36 18.61
N ALA A 15 -0.89 7.93 19.09
CA ALA A 15 -1.01 7.03 20.22
C ALA A 15 -0.14 5.79 20.02
N GLU A 16 0.20 5.09 21.11
CA GLU A 16 1.13 3.97 21.11
C GLU A 16 0.77 2.93 20.04
N GLN A 17 1.79 2.50 19.29
CA GLN A 17 1.62 1.53 18.22
C GLN A 17 1.20 0.17 18.77
N GLU A 18 0.18 -0.39 18.14
CA GLU A 18 -0.33 -1.72 18.44
C GLU A 18 0.24 -2.73 17.44
N ASP A 19 0.74 -3.85 17.95
CA ASP A 19 1.29 -4.94 17.13
C ASP A 19 0.19 -5.82 16.51
N VAL A 20 -1.05 -5.69 16.96
CA VAL A 20 -2.19 -6.51 16.55
C VAL A 20 -3.35 -5.61 16.18
N PHE A 21 -4.01 -5.91 15.06
CA PHE A 21 -5.25 -5.23 14.71
C PHE A 21 -6.36 -5.59 15.71
N PHE A 22 -6.97 -4.58 16.30
CA PHE A 22 -8.13 -4.70 17.16
C PHE A 22 -9.39 -4.29 16.39
N ASP A 23 -10.32 -5.21 16.28
CA ASP A 23 -11.66 -4.95 15.73
C ASP A 23 -12.52 -4.32 16.85
N ASP A 24 -12.25 -3.03 17.13
CA ASP A 24 -12.87 -2.27 18.22
C ASP A 24 -13.72 -1.08 17.72
N GLY A 25 -13.97 -1.03 16.41
CA GLY A 25 -14.81 -0.01 15.78
C GLY A 25 -14.17 1.37 15.66
N ARG A 26 -12.85 1.50 15.87
CA ARG A 26 -12.13 2.79 15.81
C ARG A 26 -12.25 3.48 14.46
N GLU A 27 -12.42 2.74 13.39
CA GLU A 27 -12.57 3.27 12.03
C GLU A 27 -13.90 4.03 11.86
N ILE A 28 -14.96 3.50 12.46
CA ILE A 28 -16.27 4.18 12.53
C ILE A 28 -16.23 5.34 13.51
N GLU A 29 -15.54 5.20 14.65
CA GLU A 29 -15.31 6.32 15.58
C GLU A 29 -14.56 7.47 14.90
N LEU A 30 -13.54 7.16 14.07
CA LEU A 30 -12.84 8.16 13.26
C LEU A 30 -13.81 8.91 12.34
N LEU A 31 -14.68 8.18 11.64
CA LEU A 31 -15.65 8.78 10.73
C LEU A 31 -16.56 9.74 11.47
N HIS A 32 -17.13 9.32 12.61
CA HIS A 32 -17.94 10.18 13.47
C HIS A 32 -17.14 11.37 14.00
N PHE A 33 -15.90 11.16 14.42
CA PHE A 33 -15.02 12.22 14.90
C PHE A 33 -14.84 13.31 13.85
N VAL A 34 -14.48 12.94 12.62
CA VAL A 34 -14.22 13.88 11.52
C VAL A 34 -15.50 14.66 11.15
N TYR A 35 -16.63 13.98 11.01
CA TYR A 35 -17.89 14.62 10.61
C TYR A 35 -18.53 15.48 11.71
N ASN A 36 -18.14 15.29 12.97
CA ASN A 36 -18.60 16.09 14.12
C ASN A 36 -17.66 17.25 14.48
N LEU A 37 -16.58 17.47 13.71
CA LEU A 37 -15.72 18.64 13.92
C LEU A 37 -16.49 19.93 13.66
N PRO A 38 -16.39 20.96 14.53
CA PRO A 38 -17.08 22.23 14.36
C PRO A 38 -16.81 22.90 13.01
N GLU A 39 -15.60 22.71 12.48
CA GLU A 39 -15.10 23.26 11.22
C GLU A 39 -15.37 22.38 9.98
N ILE A 40 -16.25 21.39 10.06
CA ILE A 40 -16.49 20.40 8.98
C ILE A 40 -16.74 21.03 7.61
N ASP A 41 -17.48 22.15 7.56
CA ASP A 41 -17.75 22.83 6.30
C ASP A 41 -16.48 23.40 5.64
N SER A 42 -15.48 23.77 6.44
CA SER A 42 -14.17 24.22 5.94
C SER A 42 -13.26 23.07 5.54
N ILE A 43 -13.55 21.85 6.00
CA ILE A 43 -12.83 20.62 5.67
C ILE A 43 -13.29 20.06 4.32
N ARG A 44 -14.56 20.23 3.97
CA ARG A 44 -15.12 19.75 2.69
C ARG A 44 -14.35 20.25 1.49
N GLY A 45 -14.00 19.32 0.59
CA GLY A 45 -13.25 19.60 -0.63
C GLY A 45 -11.79 19.94 -0.41
N ASN A 46 -11.28 19.78 0.81
CA ASN A 46 -9.89 20.07 1.13
C ASN A 46 -9.17 18.82 1.62
N PRO A 47 -8.41 18.09 0.76
CA PRO A 47 -7.69 16.87 1.12
C PRO A 47 -6.80 17.04 2.34
N GLN A 48 -6.02 18.13 2.43
CA GLN A 48 -5.10 18.34 3.53
C GLN A 48 -5.83 18.46 4.88
N LYS A 49 -6.93 19.19 4.93
CA LYS A 49 -7.71 19.33 6.16
C LYS A 49 -8.37 18.01 6.60
N VAL A 50 -8.73 17.14 5.66
CA VAL A 50 -9.21 15.78 5.99
C VAL A 50 -8.07 14.97 6.59
N LEU A 51 -6.87 15.01 6.02
CA LEU A 51 -5.68 14.35 6.58
C LEU A 51 -5.34 14.88 7.98
N ASP A 52 -5.37 16.20 8.16
CA ASP A 52 -5.14 16.84 9.47
C ASP A 52 -6.14 16.36 10.54
N ALA A 53 -7.40 16.15 10.16
CA ALA A 53 -8.44 15.62 11.05
C ALA A 53 -8.20 14.13 11.40
N ILE A 54 -7.75 13.31 10.45
CA ILE A 54 -7.35 11.92 10.69
C ILE A 54 -6.14 11.87 11.63
N ASP A 55 -5.13 12.70 11.38
CA ASP A 55 -3.95 12.83 12.23
C ASP A 55 -4.31 13.27 13.65
N LEU A 56 -5.24 14.21 13.79
CA LEU A 56 -5.72 14.66 15.10
C LEU A 56 -6.35 13.50 15.88
N PHE A 57 -7.17 12.67 15.22
CA PHE A 57 -7.72 11.47 15.86
C PHE A 57 -6.61 10.50 16.27
N GLY A 58 -5.66 10.20 15.38
CA GLY A 58 -4.55 9.28 15.63
C GLY A 58 -3.68 9.73 16.82
N ARG A 59 -3.48 11.04 16.99
CA ARG A 59 -2.72 11.62 18.11
C ARG A 59 -3.49 11.69 19.42
N THR A 60 -4.80 11.94 19.37
CA THR A 60 -5.57 12.31 20.57
C THR A 60 -6.56 11.24 21.05
N LYS A 61 -6.84 10.23 20.23
CA LYS A 61 -7.85 9.22 20.51
C LYS A 61 -7.28 7.82 20.50
N LYS A 62 -7.09 7.23 19.31
CA LYS A 62 -6.66 5.84 19.13
C LYS A 62 -5.64 5.74 18.01
N TYR A 63 -4.68 4.83 18.16
CA TYR A 63 -3.76 4.49 17.09
C TYR A 63 -4.50 4.07 15.81
N LEU A 64 -4.00 4.54 14.67
CA LEU A 64 -4.43 4.16 13.33
C LEU A 64 -3.23 3.64 12.55
N MET A 65 -3.36 2.46 11.94
CA MET A 65 -2.29 1.81 11.17
C MET A 65 -2.22 2.34 9.73
N ASN A 66 -2.15 3.64 9.55
CA ASN A 66 -2.00 4.27 8.23
C ASN A 66 -0.53 4.60 7.91
N VAL A 67 -0.24 4.91 6.64
CA VAL A 67 1.11 5.22 6.15
C VAL A 67 1.75 6.43 6.84
N GLY A 68 0.95 7.36 7.33
CA GLY A 68 1.39 8.59 7.99
C GLY A 68 2.08 9.60 7.10
N GLU A 69 2.50 10.72 7.71
CA GLU A 69 3.09 11.85 6.98
C GLU A 69 4.48 11.53 6.43
N ASP A 70 5.35 10.87 7.21
CA ASP A 70 6.76 10.68 6.84
C ASP A 70 6.93 9.72 5.66
N LYS A 71 6.33 8.53 5.72
CA LYS A 71 6.33 7.59 4.58
C LYS A 71 5.46 8.11 3.43
N GLY A 72 4.34 8.75 3.76
CA GLY A 72 3.45 9.40 2.79
C GLY A 72 4.18 10.45 1.95
N ARG A 73 5.10 11.21 2.53
CA ARG A 73 5.92 12.20 1.82
C ARG A 73 6.86 11.54 0.79
N ILE A 74 7.45 10.39 1.13
CA ILE A 74 8.29 9.62 0.20
C ILE A 74 7.50 9.24 -1.05
N VAL A 75 6.32 8.64 -0.84
CA VAL A 75 5.47 8.20 -1.96
C VAL A 75 4.89 9.39 -2.73
N SER A 76 4.53 10.49 -2.06
CA SER A 76 4.06 11.72 -2.74
C SER A 76 5.14 12.35 -3.63
N HIS A 77 6.41 12.34 -3.20
CA HIS A 77 7.53 12.77 -4.05
C HIS A 77 7.73 11.83 -5.24
N LEU A 78 7.58 10.52 -5.01
CA LEU A 78 7.65 9.53 -6.08
C LEU A 78 6.53 9.75 -7.12
N ILE A 79 5.30 10.05 -6.68
CA ILE A 79 4.17 10.41 -7.57
C ILE A 79 4.51 11.65 -8.40
N ALA A 80 5.08 12.68 -7.80
CA ALA A 80 5.46 13.91 -8.51
C ALA A 80 6.57 13.67 -9.55
N GLU A 81 7.46 12.71 -9.30
CA GLU A 81 8.53 12.30 -10.23
C GLU A 81 7.96 11.42 -11.37
N VAL A 82 7.23 10.35 -11.02
CA VAL A 82 6.72 9.35 -11.98
C VAL A 82 5.58 9.91 -12.82
N LYS A 83 4.74 10.78 -12.24
CA LYS A 83 3.51 11.35 -12.85
C LYS A 83 2.59 10.26 -13.40
N PRO A 84 2.17 9.30 -12.55
CA PRO A 84 1.40 8.15 -12.98
C PRO A 84 0.05 8.58 -13.57
N GLN A 85 -0.32 8.02 -14.72
CA GLN A 85 -1.68 8.13 -15.26
C GLN A 85 -2.63 7.23 -14.47
N THR A 86 -2.16 6.03 -14.11
CA THR A 86 -2.87 5.06 -13.30
C THR A 86 -2.02 4.62 -12.11
N MET A 87 -2.52 4.86 -10.90
CA MET A 87 -1.94 4.34 -9.66
C MET A 87 -2.87 3.30 -9.05
N VAL A 88 -2.31 2.23 -8.51
CA VAL A 88 -3.04 1.19 -7.77
C VAL A 88 -2.45 1.06 -6.38
N GLU A 89 -3.32 1.05 -5.37
CA GLU A 89 -2.99 0.78 -3.99
C GLU A 89 -3.62 -0.54 -3.56
N LEU A 90 -2.86 -1.37 -2.90
CA LEU A 90 -3.33 -2.59 -2.26
C LEU A 90 -3.40 -2.37 -0.75
N GLY A 91 -4.62 -2.32 -0.20
CA GLY A 91 -4.91 -2.00 1.19
C GLY A 91 -5.09 -0.49 1.41
N GLY A 92 -6.34 -0.05 1.61
CA GLY A 92 -6.69 1.36 1.80
C GLY A 92 -6.97 1.72 3.26
N TYR A 93 -7.31 0.73 4.11
CA TYR A 93 -7.66 0.85 5.53
C TYR A 93 -8.74 1.94 5.76
N ILE A 94 -8.34 3.12 6.25
CA ILE A 94 -9.26 4.25 6.49
C ILE A 94 -9.17 5.36 5.43
N GLY A 95 -8.35 5.16 4.38
CA GLY A 95 -8.24 6.09 3.26
C GLY A 95 -7.24 7.23 3.41
N TYR A 96 -6.35 7.19 4.40
CA TYR A 96 -5.31 8.23 4.54
C TYR A 96 -4.45 8.32 3.28
N SER A 97 -3.86 7.20 2.85
CA SER A 97 -3.10 7.08 1.61
C SER A 97 -3.94 7.40 0.37
N CYS A 98 -5.20 6.93 0.32
CA CYS A 98 -6.12 7.23 -0.78
C CYS A 98 -6.31 8.74 -0.98
N ILE A 99 -6.41 9.52 0.11
CA ILE A 99 -6.56 10.97 0.07
C ILE A 99 -5.24 11.64 -0.28
N LEU A 100 -4.15 11.27 0.40
CA LEU A 100 -2.84 11.87 0.21
C LEU A 100 -2.31 11.62 -1.21
N PHE A 101 -2.34 10.37 -1.65
CA PHE A 101 -1.80 10.00 -2.96
C PHE A 101 -2.78 10.29 -4.09
N GLY A 102 -4.09 10.16 -3.87
CA GLY A 102 -5.11 10.55 -4.84
C GLY A 102 -5.01 12.03 -5.21
N ASP A 103 -4.81 12.92 -4.22
CA ASP A 103 -4.58 14.34 -4.45
C ASP A 103 -3.24 14.61 -5.17
N ALA A 104 -2.19 13.86 -4.80
CA ALA A 104 -0.88 13.96 -5.47
C ALA A 104 -0.95 13.48 -6.93
N VAL A 105 -1.65 12.38 -7.22
CA VAL A 105 -1.88 11.88 -8.59
C VAL A 105 -2.66 12.89 -9.41
N ARG A 106 -3.75 13.46 -8.87
CA ARG A 106 -4.52 14.52 -9.52
C ARG A 106 -3.66 15.74 -9.85
N LYS A 107 -2.85 16.21 -8.91
CA LYS A 107 -1.93 17.34 -9.09
C LYS A 107 -0.83 17.05 -10.12
N ALA A 108 -0.41 15.80 -10.24
CA ALA A 108 0.56 15.36 -11.25
C ALA A 108 -0.03 15.17 -12.66
N GLY A 109 -1.35 15.32 -12.82
CA GLY A 109 -2.06 15.15 -14.10
C GLY A 109 -2.50 13.71 -14.38
N GLY A 110 -2.47 12.83 -13.37
CA GLY A 110 -2.96 11.46 -13.47
C GLY A 110 -4.48 11.39 -13.57
N GLN A 111 -4.98 10.26 -14.06
CA GLN A 111 -6.40 10.10 -14.39
C GLN A 111 -7.12 9.15 -13.45
N ARG A 112 -6.41 8.20 -12.82
CA ARG A 112 -7.05 7.16 -12.03
C ARG A 112 -6.18 6.70 -10.86
N TYR A 113 -6.84 6.58 -9.71
CA TYR A 113 -6.31 5.95 -8.51
C TYR A 113 -7.27 4.85 -8.07
N TYR A 114 -6.84 3.60 -8.09
CA TYR A 114 -7.59 2.46 -7.57
C TYR A 114 -7.09 2.09 -6.20
N SER A 115 -7.97 2.05 -5.19
CA SER A 115 -7.69 1.50 -3.87
C SER A 115 -8.43 0.17 -3.72
N LEU A 116 -7.69 -0.91 -3.54
CA LEU A 116 -8.24 -2.25 -3.42
C LEU A 116 -8.31 -2.60 -1.93
N GLU A 117 -9.52 -2.52 -1.37
CA GLU A 117 -9.76 -2.76 0.05
C GLU A 117 -10.65 -3.99 0.25
N ARG A 118 -10.18 -4.88 1.10
CA ARG A 118 -10.88 -6.14 1.35
C ARG A 118 -12.11 -6.00 2.23
N SER A 119 -12.03 -5.17 3.28
CA SER A 119 -13.10 -4.96 4.23
C SER A 119 -14.17 -4.03 3.66
N PRO A 120 -15.43 -4.47 3.49
CA PRO A 120 -16.50 -3.57 3.07
C PRO A 120 -16.73 -2.41 4.04
N GLU A 121 -16.48 -2.62 5.34
CA GLU A 121 -16.60 -1.57 6.35
C GLU A 121 -15.52 -0.51 6.17
N PHE A 122 -14.25 -0.92 6.01
CA PHE A 122 -13.16 0.02 5.73
C PHE A 122 -13.37 0.73 4.40
N ALA A 123 -13.80 0.02 3.37
CA ALA A 123 -14.12 0.62 2.08
C ALA A 123 -15.20 1.70 2.20
N ALA A 124 -16.21 1.52 3.05
CA ALA A 124 -17.22 2.54 3.30
C ALA A 124 -16.63 3.78 3.98
N VAL A 125 -15.72 3.59 4.95
CA VAL A 125 -14.98 4.69 5.59
C VAL A 125 -14.12 5.44 4.57
N ILE A 126 -13.35 4.71 3.75
CA ILE A 126 -12.53 5.29 2.66
C ILE A 126 -13.42 6.14 1.75
N MET A 127 -14.51 5.57 1.22
CA MET A 127 -15.40 6.27 0.28
C MET A 127 -15.98 7.55 0.90
N ALA A 128 -16.37 7.52 2.19
CA ALA A 128 -16.90 8.69 2.88
C ALA A 128 -15.85 9.80 3.03
N LEU A 129 -14.60 9.45 3.44
CA LEU A 129 -13.53 10.43 3.63
C LEU A 129 -12.95 10.93 2.30
N VAL A 130 -12.85 10.09 1.28
CA VAL A 130 -12.48 10.48 -0.09
C VAL A 130 -13.51 11.45 -0.68
N ASN A 131 -14.81 11.19 -0.46
CA ASN A 131 -15.86 12.12 -0.87
C ASN A 131 -15.77 13.45 -0.11
N LEU A 132 -15.54 13.42 1.20
CA LEU A 132 -15.33 14.62 2.01
C LEU A 132 -14.13 15.44 1.50
N ALA A 133 -13.05 14.77 1.09
CA ALA A 133 -11.86 15.40 0.52
C ALA A 133 -12.06 15.93 -0.92
N GLY A 134 -13.19 15.63 -1.58
CA GLY A 134 -13.45 16.04 -2.96
C GLY A 134 -12.62 15.31 -4.00
N LEU A 135 -12.33 14.00 -3.78
CA LEU A 135 -11.48 13.17 -4.63
C LEU A 135 -12.21 12.00 -5.32
N SER A 136 -13.55 11.94 -5.22
CA SER A 136 -14.34 10.83 -5.78
C SER A 136 -14.30 10.73 -7.31
N ASP A 137 -13.87 11.77 -8.00
CA ASP A 137 -13.64 11.80 -9.45
C ASP A 137 -12.45 10.96 -9.87
N ILE A 138 -11.38 10.95 -9.09
CA ILE A 138 -10.12 10.28 -9.40
C ILE A 138 -9.94 8.96 -8.62
N VAL A 139 -10.29 8.93 -7.33
CA VAL A 139 -10.13 7.76 -6.47
C VAL A 139 -11.32 6.82 -6.63
N LYS A 140 -11.03 5.55 -6.95
CA LYS A 140 -12.01 4.47 -7.03
C LYS A 140 -11.66 3.37 -6.04
N VAL A 141 -12.61 3.04 -5.18
CA VAL A 141 -12.45 1.98 -4.19
C VAL A 141 -13.08 0.70 -4.72
N GLU A 142 -12.28 -0.36 -4.80
CA GLU A 142 -12.70 -1.69 -5.20
C GLU A 142 -12.75 -2.60 -3.97
N VAL A 143 -13.93 -3.16 -3.70
CA VAL A 143 -14.15 -4.01 -2.53
C VAL A 143 -13.90 -5.47 -2.87
N GLY A 144 -13.02 -6.12 -2.12
CA GLY A 144 -12.66 -7.52 -2.28
C GLY A 144 -11.18 -7.79 -2.02
N SER A 145 -10.78 -9.06 -2.15
CA SER A 145 -9.35 -9.39 -2.10
C SER A 145 -8.60 -8.73 -3.25
N SER A 146 -7.34 -8.40 -3.04
CA SER A 146 -6.49 -7.71 -4.04
C SER A 146 -6.40 -8.50 -5.34
N ASP A 147 -6.13 -9.80 -5.26
CA ASP A 147 -6.03 -10.69 -6.42
C ASP A 147 -7.32 -10.74 -7.25
N ALA A 148 -8.47 -10.90 -6.60
CA ALA A 148 -9.77 -10.93 -7.30
C ALA A 148 -10.12 -9.56 -7.90
N SER A 149 -9.80 -8.46 -7.21
CA SER A 149 -10.04 -7.11 -7.68
C SER A 149 -9.14 -6.75 -8.88
N ILE A 150 -7.86 -7.13 -8.85
CA ILE A 150 -6.92 -6.98 -9.98
C ILE A 150 -7.45 -7.74 -11.20
N ALA A 151 -7.79 -9.02 -11.03
CA ALA A 151 -8.29 -9.85 -12.13
C ALA A 151 -9.58 -9.26 -12.74
N ARG A 152 -10.54 -8.88 -11.89
CA ARG A 152 -11.82 -8.27 -12.32
C ARG A 152 -11.60 -6.97 -13.11
N LEU A 153 -10.79 -6.05 -12.59
CA LEU A 153 -10.50 -4.78 -13.27
C LEU A 153 -9.79 -4.99 -14.60
N HIS A 154 -8.89 -5.98 -14.67
CA HIS A 154 -8.21 -6.35 -15.91
C HIS A 154 -9.18 -6.96 -16.93
N GLU A 155 -10.02 -7.93 -16.53
CA GLU A 155 -11.02 -8.56 -17.39
C GLU A 155 -12.02 -7.56 -17.96
N GLN A 156 -12.38 -6.54 -17.18
CA GLN A 156 -13.28 -5.46 -17.61
C GLN A 156 -12.59 -4.43 -18.52
N GLY A 157 -11.27 -4.54 -18.73
CA GLY A 157 -10.48 -3.53 -19.45
C GLY A 157 -10.37 -2.19 -18.73
N ALA A 158 -10.75 -2.12 -17.45
CA ALA A 158 -10.65 -0.93 -16.64
C ALA A 158 -9.22 -0.69 -16.12
N LEU A 159 -8.43 -1.76 -15.98
CA LEU A 159 -7.02 -1.73 -15.62
C LEU A 159 -6.21 -2.46 -16.67
N THR A 160 -5.43 -1.71 -17.45
CA THR A 160 -4.61 -2.23 -18.56
C THR A 160 -3.12 -2.02 -18.33
N HIS A 161 -2.74 -1.12 -17.43
CA HIS A 161 -1.37 -0.83 -17.03
C HIS A 161 -1.34 -0.17 -15.67
N ILE A 162 -0.26 -0.36 -14.92
CA ILE A 162 0.01 0.27 -13.63
C ILE A 162 1.32 1.06 -13.73
N ASP A 163 1.23 2.39 -13.70
CA ASP A 163 2.43 3.24 -13.70
C ASP A 163 3.10 3.26 -12.33
N LEU A 164 2.29 3.31 -11.25
CA LEU A 164 2.76 3.27 -9.87
C LEU A 164 1.85 2.36 -9.03
N MET A 165 2.45 1.41 -8.32
CA MET A 165 1.76 0.50 -7.41
C MET A 165 2.25 0.71 -5.98
N PHE A 166 1.32 0.94 -5.05
CA PHE A 166 1.60 1.02 -3.62
C PHE A 166 1.10 -0.25 -2.92
N LEU A 167 2.00 -0.96 -2.25
CA LEU A 167 1.70 -2.21 -1.56
C LEU A 167 1.70 -1.95 -0.05
N ASP A 168 0.52 -2.00 0.57
CA ASP A 168 0.33 -1.82 2.01
C ASP A 168 -0.81 -2.68 2.57
N HIS A 169 -1.00 -3.87 2.02
CA HIS A 169 -2.01 -4.82 2.43
C HIS A 169 -1.42 -5.97 3.26
N TYR A 170 -2.02 -7.14 3.19
CA TYR A 170 -1.58 -8.36 3.86
C TYR A 170 -0.19 -8.79 3.37
N LYS A 171 0.83 -8.66 4.21
CA LYS A 171 2.24 -8.79 3.84
C LYS A 171 2.61 -10.08 3.09
N PRO A 172 2.06 -11.28 3.44
CA PRO A 172 2.32 -12.50 2.67
C PRO A 172 1.83 -12.45 1.21
N ALA A 173 0.85 -11.61 0.88
CA ALA A 173 0.30 -11.51 -0.48
C ALA A 173 1.11 -10.58 -1.41
N TYR A 174 2.03 -9.75 -0.88
CA TYR A 174 2.78 -8.78 -1.70
C TYR A 174 3.41 -9.41 -2.95
N THR A 175 4.16 -10.49 -2.76
CA THR A 175 4.85 -11.17 -3.87
C THR A 175 3.87 -11.85 -4.83
N THR A 176 2.82 -12.47 -4.29
CA THR A 176 1.81 -13.17 -5.10
C THR A 176 1.02 -12.20 -5.96
N ASP A 177 0.62 -11.06 -5.41
CA ASP A 177 -0.16 -10.05 -6.13
C ASP A 177 0.70 -9.28 -7.14
N LEU A 178 1.97 -9.01 -6.81
CA LEU A 178 2.92 -8.48 -7.79
C LEU A 178 3.06 -9.43 -8.99
N LYS A 179 3.27 -10.72 -8.73
CA LYS A 179 3.39 -11.75 -9.77
C LYS A 179 2.12 -11.87 -10.62
N LEU A 180 0.93 -11.73 -10.00
CA LEU A 180 -0.32 -11.66 -10.75
C LEU A 180 -0.32 -10.48 -11.72
N CYS A 181 0.08 -9.29 -11.27
CA CYS A 181 0.17 -8.10 -12.12
C CYS A 181 1.17 -8.28 -13.27
N GLU A 182 2.29 -8.97 -13.03
CA GLU A 182 3.28 -9.31 -14.07
C GLU A 182 2.72 -10.30 -15.10
N GLU A 183 2.02 -11.36 -14.66
CA GLU A 183 1.36 -12.35 -15.53
C GLU A 183 0.30 -11.69 -16.42
N LEU A 184 -0.45 -10.74 -15.88
CA LEU A 184 -1.45 -9.96 -16.61
C LEU A 184 -0.85 -8.80 -17.44
N LYS A 185 0.47 -8.63 -17.44
CA LYS A 185 1.19 -7.54 -18.12
C LYS A 185 0.75 -6.15 -17.65
N LEU A 186 0.27 -6.03 -16.43
CA LEU A 186 -0.06 -4.75 -15.80
C LEU A 186 1.20 -4.03 -15.31
N ILE A 187 2.23 -4.80 -14.92
CA ILE A 187 3.57 -4.31 -14.58
C ILE A 187 4.50 -4.63 -15.75
N THR A 188 5.10 -3.61 -16.32
CA THR A 188 6.01 -3.68 -17.48
C THR A 188 7.16 -2.69 -17.30
N PRO A 189 8.19 -2.71 -18.12
CA PRO A 189 9.24 -1.68 -18.08
C PRO A 189 8.67 -0.26 -18.08
N GLY A 190 9.08 0.53 -17.09
CA GLY A 190 8.53 1.86 -16.78
C GLY A 190 7.64 1.89 -15.53
N SER A 191 7.02 0.77 -15.14
CA SER A 191 6.25 0.68 -13.90
C SER A 191 7.13 0.85 -12.66
N VAL A 192 6.57 1.45 -11.62
CA VAL A 192 7.25 1.68 -10.33
C VAL A 192 6.43 1.08 -9.21
N LEU A 193 7.10 0.47 -8.24
CA LEU A 193 6.49 -0.14 -7.04
C LEU A 193 6.99 0.62 -5.81
N ALA A 194 6.11 0.84 -4.85
CA ALA A 194 6.45 1.32 -3.52
C ALA A 194 5.81 0.37 -2.49
N ALA A 195 6.62 -0.29 -1.68
CA ALA A 195 6.14 -1.28 -0.71
C ALA A 195 6.40 -0.79 0.71
N ASP A 196 5.33 -0.70 1.50
CA ASP A 196 5.39 -0.27 2.89
C ASP A 196 5.68 -1.43 3.86
N ASN A 197 6.13 -1.09 5.07
CA ASN A 197 6.41 -2.01 6.17
C ASN A 197 7.43 -3.10 5.84
N VAL A 198 8.43 -2.76 5.06
CA VAL A 198 9.48 -3.72 4.65
C VAL A 198 10.57 -3.92 5.70
N ILE A 199 10.61 -3.06 6.73
CA ILE A 199 11.49 -3.21 7.90
C ILE A 199 10.68 -3.75 9.08
N LYS A 200 9.55 -3.13 9.41
CA LYS A 200 8.67 -3.56 10.50
C LYS A 200 7.20 -3.65 10.03
N PRO A 201 6.59 -4.84 10.06
CA PRO A 201 7.11 -6.13 10.52
C PRO A 201 8.16 -6.78 9.61
N GLY A 202 8.41 -6.20 8.42
CA GLY A 202 9.31 -6.72 7.41
C GLY A 202 8.59 -7.57 6.35
N ASN A 203 9.20 -7.66 5.16
CA ASN A 203 8.70 -8.54 4.09
C ASN A 203 9.85 -9.20 3.31
N PRO A 204 10.56 -10.16 3.93
CA PRO A 204 11.71 -10.82 3.31
C PRO A 204 11.40 -11.48 1.96
N PRO A 205 10.24 -12.16 1.75
CA PRO A 205 9.94 -12.78 0.45
C PRO A 205 9.80 -11.76 -0.69
N TYR A 206 9.15 -10.62 -0.41
CA TYR A 206 8.99 -9.54 -1.38
C TYR A 206 10.33 -8.89 -1.72
N LEU A 207 11.11 -8.52 -0.68
CA LEU A 207 12.43 -7.91 -0.86
C LEU A 207 13.37 -8.80 -1.66
N GLU A 208 13.38 -10.10 -1.38
CA GLU A 208 14.15 -11.05 -2.16
C GLU A 208 13.71 -11.06 -3.62
N TYR A 209 12.41 -11.09 -3.89
CA TYR A 209 11.90 -11.16 -5.26
C TYR A 209 12.29 -9.94 -6.09
N VAL A 210 12.06 -8.73 -5.59
CA VAL A 210 12.34 -7.48 -6.33
C VAL A 210 13.84 -7.16 -6.43
N ARG A 211 14.67 -7.74 -5.55
CA ARG A 211 16.13 -7.57 -5.56
C ARG A 211 16.87 -8.70 -6.28
N SER A 212 16.17 -9.79 -6.65
CA SER A 212 16.78 -10.92 -7.37
C SER A 212 17.08 -10.56 -8.81
N SER A 213 18.20 -11.07 -9.32
CA SER A 213 18.52 -11.05 -10.75
C SER A 213 17.52 -11.89 -11.56
N VAL A 214 17.41 -11.63 -12.85
CA VAL A 214 16.58 -12.43 -13.77
C VAL A 214 16.98 -13.90 -13.73
N LYS A 215 18.28 -14.19 -13.67
CA LYS A 215 18.78 -15.57 -13.56
C LYS A 215 18.20 -16.27 -12.33
N GLU A 216 18.27 -15.64 -11.16
CA GLU A 216 17.77 -16.22 -9.90
C GLU A 216 16.24 -16.39 -9.95
N LYS A 217 15.51 -15.44 -10.50
CA LYS A 217 14.05 -15.56 -10.67
C LYS A 217 13.67 -16.71 -11.60
N ARG A 218 14.39 -16.87 -12.73
CA ARG A 218 14.20 -17.99 -13.66
C ARG A 218 14.51 -19.35 -13.01
N GLU A 219 15.55 -19.44 -12.20
CA GLU A 219 15.90 -20.65 -11.48
C GLU A 219 14.82 -21.03 -10.46
N LYS A 220 14.35 -20.07 -9.68
CA LYS A 220 13.25 -20.27 -8.72
C LYS A 220 11.94 -20.67 -9.41
N ALA A 221 11.61 -20.04 -10.53
CA ALA A 221 10.42 -20.37 -11.29
C ALA A 221 10.38 -21.83 -11.78
N LYS A 222 11.56 -22.43 -12.05
CA LYS A 222 11.69 -23.85 -12.45
C LYS A 222 11.53 -24.82 -11.27
N GLN A 223 11.88 -24.40 -10.06
CA GLN A 223 11.90 -25.28 -8.87
C GLN A 223 10.53 -25.39 -8.20
N THR A 224 9.61 -24.51 -8.52
CA THR A 224 8.34 -24.39 -7.81
C THR A 224 7.29 -25.34 -8.39
N ASN A 225 7.34 -26.59 -8.00
CA ASN A 225 6.26 -27.56 -8.17
C ASN A 225 5.45 -27.63 -6.86
N GLY A 226 4.23 -27.05 -6.83
CA GLY A 226 3.22 -27.40 -5.86
C GLY A 226 3.31 -26.73 -4.48
N GLY A 227 3.69 -25.47 -4.38
CA GLY A 227 3.53 -24.71 -3.13
C GLY A 227 2.03 -24.48 -2.83
N GLY A 228 1.55 -25.06 -1.72
CA GLY A 228 0.20 -24.80 -1.22
C GLY A 228 0.05 -23.37 -0.69
N ASN A 229 -1.17 -23.04 -0.23
CA ASN A 229 -1.48 -21.76 0.40
C ASN A 229 -0.80 -21.70 1.79
N ALA A 230 0.47 -21.33 1.86
CA ALA A 230 1.28 -21.30 3.06
C ALA A 230 2.00 -19.95 3.23
N ILE A 231 2.19 -19.56 4.49
CA ILE A 231 2.94 -18.36 4.84
C ILE A 231 4.43 -18.72 4.84
N ASP A 232 5.24 -17.86 4.27
CA ASP A 232 6.69 -18.03 4.23
C ASP A 232 7.28 -17.90 5.65
N GLU A 233 8.05 -18.88 6.07
CA GLU A 233 8.66 -18.96 7.40
C GLU A 233 9.65 -17.83 7.68
N ARG A 234 10.14 -17.15 6.64
CA ARG A 234 11.05 -15.99 6.76
C ARG A 234 10.39 -14.77 7.43
N PHE A 235 9.07 -14.73 7.57
CA PHE A 235 8.38 -13.70 8.36
C PHE A 235 8.66 -13.79 9.86
N GLY A 236 9.25 -14.86 10.35
CA GLY A 236 9.45 -15.09 11.78
C GLY A 236 8.20 -15.63 12.48
N GLU A 237 8.40 -16.35 13.58
CA GLU A 237 7.34 -17.14 14.24
C GLU A 237 6.12 -16.33 14.68
N LYS A 238 6.34 -15.13 15.28
CA LYS A 238 5.25 -14.25 15.75
C LYS A 238 4.37 -13.81 14.58
N GLN A 239 4.97 -13.37 13.48
CA GLN A 239 4.29 -12.90 12.29
C GLN A 239 3.58 -14.05 11.57
N VAL A 240 4.24 -15.21 11.42
CA VAL A 240 3.62 -16.41 10.84
C VAL A 240 2.36 -16.79 11.61
N ALA A 241 2.42 -16.84 12.96
CA ALA A 241 1.26 -17.15 13.78
C ALA A 241 0.13 -16.11 13.65
N GLN A 242 0.46 -14.85 13.50
CA GLN A 242 -0.51 -13.77 13.28
C GLN A 242 -1.16 -13.88 11.90
N TYR A 243 -0.36 -14.07 10.85
CA TYR A 243 -0.85 -14.16 9.47
C TYR A 243 -1.65 -15.43 9.23
N ALA A 244 -1.31 -16.54 9.88
CA ALA A 244 -2.03 -17.81 9.77
C ALA A 244 -3.52 -17.69 10.14
N LYS A 245 -3.89 -16.76 11.03
CA LYS A 245 -5.30 -16.50 11.39
C LYS A 245 -6.14 -16.02 10.21
N ARG A 246 -5.51 -15.46 9.18
CA ARG A 246 -6.17 -14.90 7.98
C ARG A 246 -6.01 -15.76 6.74
N ILE A 247 -5.10 -16.75 6.75
CA ILE A 247 -4.69 -17.51 5.55
C ILE A 247 -5.84 -18.17 4.79
N GLN A 248 -6.89 -18.64 5.49
CA GLN A 248 -8.05 -19.27 4.86
C GLN A 248 -8.85 -18.32 3.95
N LYS A 249 -8.65 -17.02 4.14
CA LYS A 249 -9.31 -15.97 3.39
C LYS A 249 -8.43 -15.40 2.27
N GLU A 250 -7.19 -15.87 2.13
CA GLU A 250 -6.20 -15.36 1.20
C GLU A 250 -5.82 -16.44 0.18
N ASN A 251 -5.53 -16.00 -1.03
CA ASN A 251 -4.99 -16.87 -2.07
C ASN A 251 -3.49 -16.59 -2.23
N LEU A 252 -2.67 -17.33 -1.49
CA LEU A 252 -1.20 -17.28 -1.57
C LEU A 252 -0.67 -18.36 -2.50
N GLY A 253 -1.53 -18.93 -3.37
CA GLY A 253 -1.16 -19.98 -4.32
C GLY A 253 0.05 -19.58 -5.17
N HIS A 254 0.80 -20.58 -5.60
CA HIS A 254 1.99 -20.38 -6.41
C HIS A 254 1.67 -19.61 -7.70
N ARG A 255 2.40 -18.50 -7.91
CA ARG A 255 2.43 -17.77 -9.18
C ARG A 255 3.86 -17.68 -9.67
N THR A 256 4.03 -17.80 -10.97
CA THR A 256 5.36 -17.67 -11.59
C THR A 256 5.76 -16.21 -11.72
N GLY A 257 4.82 -15.35 -12.05
CA GLY A 257 5.07 -13.98 -12.46
C GLY A 257 5.77 -13.90 -13.83
N ASN A 258 6.44 -12.80 -14.09
CA ASN A 258 7.35 -12.68 -15.23
C ASN A 258 8.81 -12.62 -14.74
N PRO A 259 9.53 -13.75 -14.68
CA PRO A 259 10.89 -13.79 -14.15
C PRO A 259 11.90 -13.01 -15.00
N ASN A 260 11.50 -12.52 -16.18
CA ASN A 260 12.35 -11.78 -17.09
C ASN A 260 12.41 -10.27 -16.79
N LEU A 261 11.46 -9.75 -16.00
CA LEU A 261 11.46 -8.33 -15.64
C LEU A 261 12.67 -7.99 -14.75
N VAL A 262 13.29 -6.86 -15.03
CA VAL A 262 14.44 -6.34 -14.28
C VAL A 262 13.95 -5.24 -13.35
N TYR A 263 14.22 -5.38 -12.05
CA TYR A 263 13.92 -4.36 -11.07
C TYR A 263 15.22 -3.72 -10.54
N ASP A 264 15.22 -2.39 -10.42
CA ASP A 264 16.17 -1.61 -9.64
C ASP A 264 15.48 -1.18 -8.35
N SER A 265 15.94 -1.72 -7.22
CA SER A 265 15.26 -1.59 -5.93
C SER A 265 16.12 -0.86 -4.91
N LYS A 266 15.49 0.07 -4.17
CA LYS A 266 16.14 0.89 -3.16
C LYS A 266 15.24 1.06 -1.94
N LEU A 267 15.79 0.76 -0.76
CA LEU A 267 15.15 1.05 0.53
C LEU A 267 15.31 2.53 0.89
N VAL A 268 14.21 3.17 1.26
CA VAL A 268 14.17 4.51 1.84
C VAL A 268 13.70 4.39 3.28
N ASN A 269 14.60 4.67 4.24
CA ASN A 269 14.29 4.63 5.66
C ASN A 269 13.37 5.78 6.06
N SER A 270 12.45 5.51 6.97
CA SER A 270 11.45 6.44 7.48
C SER A 270 10.92 5.98 8.85
N PHE A 271 9.72 6.45 9.20
CA PHE A 271 9.06 6.14 10.46
C PHE A 271 7.58 5.87 10.25
N GLU A 272 7.03 5.01 11.12
CA GLU A 272 5.60 4.91 11.37
C GLU A 272 5.06 6.21 11.99
N PRO A 273 3.74 6.48 11.93
CA PRO A 273 3.15 7.64 12.60
C PRO A 273 3.41 7.72 14.11
N THR A 274 3.82 6.62 14.72
CA THR A 274 4.19 6.50 16.13
C THR A 274 5.66 6.79 16.41
N GLY A 275 6.46 7.06 15.37
CA GLY A 275 7.91 7.24 15.47
C GLY A 275 8.73 5.95 15.47
N VAL A 276 8.09 4.79 15.31
CA VAL A 276 8.80 3.52 15.16
C VAL A 276 9.53 3.50 13.82
N PRO A 277 10.84 3.19 13.78
CA PRO A 277 11.59 3.11 12.53
C PRO A 277 11.03 2.06 11.58
N ASP A 278 10.85 2.45 10.32
CA ASP A 278 10.42 1.60 9.21
C ASP A 278 10.96 2.16 7.88
N GLY A 279 10.50 1.66 6.74
CA GLY A 279 10.92 2.13 5.43
C GLY A 279 10.04 1.67 4.29
N VAL A 280 10.21 2.34 3.17
CA VAL A 280 9.53 2.03 1.90
C VAL A 280 10.57 1.50 0.91
N GLU A 281 10.32 0.31 0.36
CA GLU A 281 11.11 -0.22 -0.77
C GLU A 281 10.54 0.32 -2.08
N ILE A 282 11.35 1.07 -2.81
CA ILE A 282 11.01 1.57 -4.14
C ILE A 282 11.70 0.68 -5.17
N SER A 283 10.91 0.03 -6.04
CA SER A 283 11.42 -0.85 -7.10
C SER A 283 10.96 -0.35 -8.46
N ARG A 284 11.89 -0.06 -9.34
CA ARG A 284 11.62 0.41 -10.71
C ARG A 284 11.78 -0.76 -11.68
N CYS A 285 10.76 -1.06 -12.44
CA CYS A 285 10.87 -2.01 -13.55
C CYS A 285 11.63 -1.34 -14.71
N THR A 286 12.91 -1.69 -14.87
CA THR A 286 13.82 -1.00 -15.79
C THR A 286 13.96 -1.68 -17.15
N GLY A 287 13.50 -2.93 -17.27
CA GLY A 287 13.62 -3.68 -18.53
C GLY A 287 13.04 -5.08 -18.42
N GLU A 288 13.12 -5.80 -19.55
CA GLU A 288 12.78 -7.21 -19.66
C GLU A 288 13.89 -7.91 -20.46
N GLU A 289 14.48 -8.96 -19.88
CA GLU A 289 15.50 -9.76 -20.55
C GLU A 289 14.84 -10.88 -21.39
N SER A 290 15.36 -11.09 -22.59
CA SER A 290 14.95 -12.17 -23.50
C SER A 290 15.38 -13.58 -23.04
#